data_53e854f93e659a27720696a98c3bd04f
#
_entry.id   53e854f93e659a27720696a98c3bd04f
#
_cell.length_a   1.000
_cell.length_b   1.000
_cell.length_c   1.000
_cell.angle_alpha   90.00
_cell.angle_beta   90.00
_cell.angle_gamma   90.00
#
_symmetry.space_group_name_H-M   'P 1'
#
loop_
_entity.id
_entity.type
_entity.pdbx_description
1 polymer ?
#
loop_
_entity_poly.entity_id
_entity_poly.type
_entity_poly.pdbx_seq_one_letter_code
_entity_poly.pdbx_strand_id
1 'polypeptide(L)'
;IHHVEIMNNVDDGIEIWGGTVGIHHFNIWNIGDDSLDVDQGWRGKAQFVLIVQGYSTRSAQGSGTGDNCFETDGAEGCTYQPVTSAVMPTLGTT
;
A
#
# COMPACT_ATOMS: atom_id res chain seq x y z
N ILE A 1 0.53 -11.82 8.33
CA ILE A 1 -0.93 -11.59 8.40
C ILE A 1 -1.55 -12.29 7.20
N HIS A 2 -2.68 -12.97 7.38
CA HIS A 2 -3.25 -13.72 6.26
C HIS A 2 -4.75 -13.97 6.41
N HIS A 3 -5.39 -14.28 5.24
CA HIS A 3 -6.82 -14.57 5.14
C HIS A 3 -7.66 -13.43 5.70
N VAL A 4 -7.49 -12.27 5.10
CA VAL A 4 -8.17 -11.04 5.51
C VAL A 4 -8.99 -10.50 4.35
N GLU A 5 -10.16 -10.00 4.68
CA GLU A 5 -11.02 -9.29 3.75
C GLU A 5 -11.21 -7.85 4.25
N ILE A 6 -11.00 -6.89 3.37
CA ILE A 6 -11.12 -5.47 3.66
C ILE A 6 -12.06 -4.87 2.63
N MET A 7 -13.07 -4.16 3.09
CA MET A 7 -14.06 -3.58 2.17
C MET A 7 -14.62 -2.25 2.66
N ASN A 8 -14.97 -1.40 1.69
CA ASN A 8 -15.71 -0.16 1.93
C ASN A 8 -15.01 0.82 2.88
N ASN A 9 -13.68 0.81 2.93
CA ASN A 9 -12.97 1.86 3.65
C ASN A 9 -12.90 3.12 2.80
N VAL A 10 -12.96 4.28 3.43
CA VAL A 10 -12.93 5.57 2.73
C VAL A 10 -11.51 6.10 2.51
N ASP A 11 -10.58 5.50 3.14
CA ASP A 11 -9.14 5.70 3.03
C ASP A 11 -8.53 4.41 2.50
N ASP A 12 -7.32 4.07 2.84
CA ASP A 12 -6.64 2.88 2.32
C ASP A 12 -7.29 1.55 2.72
N GLY A 13 -7.09 0.55 1.91
CA GLY A 13 -7.45 -0.81 2.27
C GLY A 13 -6.52 -1.35 3.37
N ILE A 14 -5.26 -1.35 3.11
CA ILE A 14 -4.21 -1.63 4.09
C ILE A 14 -3.00 -0.76 3.79
N GLU A 15 -2.53 -0.07 4.79
CA GLU A 15 -1.31 0.73 4.73
C GLU A 15 -0.23 0.09 5.60
N ILE A 16 0.99 -0.02 5.08
CA ILE A 16 2.11 -0.64 5.79
C ILE A 16 3.32 0.29 5.76
N TRP A 17 3.63 0.86 6.90
CA TRP A 17 4.73 1.79 7.07
C TRP A 17 6.01 1.08 7.49
N GLY A 18 6.79 0.69 6.51
CA GLY A 18 8.09 0.06 6.75
C GLY A 18 8.01 -1.35 7.34
N GLY A 19 9.14 -1.81 7.84
CA GLY A 19 9.22 -3.13 8.46
C GLY A 19 9.28 -4.28 7.45
N THR A 20 8.92 -5.47 7.93
CA THR A 20 9.10 -6.72 7.16
C THR A 20 7.89 -7.65 7.25
N VAL A 21 6.75 -7.13 7.71
CA VAL A 21 5.55 -7.95 7.81
C VAL A 21 5.15 -8.48 6.43
N GLY A 22 4.84 -9.74 6.36
CA GLY A 22 4.31 -10.36 5.15
C GLY A 22 2.79 -10.50 5.21
N ILE A 23 2.15 -10.33 4.07
CA ILE A 23 0.72 -10.53 3.93
C ILE A 23 0.43 -11.53 2.82
N HIS A 24 -0.61 -12.35 2.99
CA HIS A 24 -1.06 -13.24 1.94
C HIS A 24 -2.53 -13.64 2.07
N HIS A 25 -3.16 -13.93 0.95
CA HIS A 25 -4.59 -14.24 0.86
C HIS A 25 -5.46 -13.09 1.39
N PHE A 26 -5.31 -11.94 0.75
CA PHE A 26 -6.11 -10.76 1.01
C PHE A 26 -7.11 -10.55 -0.11
N ASN A 27 -8.35 -10.24 0.24
CA ASN A 27 -9.34 -9.69 -0.68
C ASN A 27 -9.63 -8.25 -0.25
N ILE A 28 -9.46 -7.32 -1.18
CA ILE A 28 -9.63 -5.89 -0.92
C ILE A 28 -10.64 -5.35 -1.92
N TRP A 29 -11.72 -4.76 -1.42
CA TRP A 29 -12.86 -4.37 -2.24
C TRP A 29 -13.29 -2.93 -1.99
N ASN A 30 -13.53 -2.19 -3.07
CA ASN A 30 -14.26 -0.93 -2.99
C ASN A 30 -13.66 0.02 -1.96
N ILE A 31 -12.39 0.30 -2.10
CA ILE A 31 -11.63 1.19 -1.23
C ILE A 31 -11.70 2.61 -1.79
N GLY A 32 -11.71 3.59 -0.91
CA GLY A 32 -11.85 4.99 -1.31
C GLY A 32 -10.55 5.62 -1.79
N ASP A 33 -9.43 5.21 -1.26
CA ASP A 33 -8.10 5.66 -1.67
C ASP A 33 -7.29 4.47 -2.21
N ASP A 34 -6.15 4.15 -1.70
CA ASP A 34 -5.32 3.07 -2.23
C ASP A 34 -5.66 1.72 -1.59
N SER A 35 -5.71 0.68 -2.40
CA SER A 35 -6.13 -0.63 -1.87
C SER A 35 -5.03 -1.31 -1.07
N LEU A 36 -3.81 -1.27 -1.57
CA LEU A 36 -2.61 -1.69 -0.84
C LEU A 36 -1.58 -0.59 -0.95
N ASP A 37 -1.36 0.10 0.13
CA ASP A 37 -0.35 1.14 0.25
C ASP A 37 0.84 0.65 1.08
N VAL A 38 2.03 0.79 0.54
CA VAL A 38 3.26 0.44 1.25
C VAL A 38 4.26 1.57 1.19
N ASP A 39 4.72 1.96 2.34
CA ASP A 39 5.47 3.18 2.58
C ASP A 39 6.71 2.91 3.42
N GLN A 40 7.53 3.93 3.62
CA GLN A 40 8.71 3.91 4.49
C GLN A 40 9.66 2.74 4.24
N GLY A 41 9.77 2.31 2.98
CA GLY A 41 10.69 1.27 2.60
C GLY A 41 10.34 -0.11 3.15
N TRP A 42 9.05 -0.44 3.17
CA TRP A 42 8.61 -1.78 3.52
C TRP A 42 9.36 -2.87 2.74
N ARG A 43 9.78 -3.91 3.43
CA ARG A 43 10.57 -5.02 2.87
C ARG A 43 9.91 -6.38 3.13
N GLY A 44 8.60 -6.37 3.24
CA GLY A 44 7.83 -7.59 3.37
C GLY A 44 7.53 -8.26 2.03
N LYS A 45 6.54 -9.10 2.05
CA LYS A 45 6.03 -9.78 0.85
C LYS A 45 4.51 -9.72 0.86
N ALA A 46 3.93 -9.42 -0.29
CA ALA A 46 2.51 -9.58 -0.53
C ALA A 46 2.30 -10.69 -1.58
N GLN A 47 1.41 -11.62 -1.30
CA GLN A 47 1.15 -12.74 -2.18
C GLN A 47 -0.33 -13.15 -2.14
N PHE A 48 -0.90 -13.47 -3.28
CA PHE A 48 -2.31 -13.85 -3.39
C PHE A 48 -3.23 -12.74 -2.88
N VAL A 49 -3.06 -11.55 -3.43
CA VAL A 49 -3.89 -10.39 -3.15
C VAL A 49 -4.82 -10.16 -4.31
N LEU A 50 -6.12 -10.16 -4.05
CA LEU A 50 -7.14 -9.79 -5.01
C LEU A 50 -7.67 -8.41 -4.65
N ILE A 51 -7.59 -7.49 -5.60
CA ILE A 51 -8.11 -6.13 -5.44
C ILE A 51 -9.21 -5.91 -6.48
N VAL A 52 -10.34 -5.45 -6.02
CA VAL A 52 -11.45 -5.04 -6.88
C VAL A 52 -11.90 -3.65 -6.46
N GLN A 53 -11.60 -2.67 -7.27
CA GLN A 53 -12.06 -1.31 -7.03
C GLN A 53 -13.51 -1.13 -7.46
N GLY A 54 -14.25 -0.42 -6.65
CA GLY A 54 -15.63 -0.05 -6.92
C GLY A 54 -15.76 1.46 -7.13
N TYR A 55 -17.00 1.89 -7.29
CA TYR A 55 -17.30 3.31 -7.49
C TYR A 55 -18.23 3.89 -6.42
N SER A 56 -18.48 3.15 -5.37
CA SER A 56 -19.46 3.52 -4.35
C SER A 56 -18.85 4.17 -3.11
N THR A 57 -17.57 3.99 -2.89
CA THR A 57 -16.86 4.59 -1.77
C THR A 57 -16.08 5.81 -2.27
N ARG A 58 -16.18 6.91 -1.55
CA ARG A 58 -15.41 8.11 -1.85
C ARG A 58 -14.22 8.18 -0.93
N SER A 59 -13.09 8.54 -1.49
CA SER A 59 -11.89 8.82 -0.71
C SER A 59 -12.12 9.97 0.26
N ALA A 60 -11.53 9.86 1.44
CA ALA A 60 -11.48 10.95 2.40
C ALA A 60 -10.46 12.02 1.96
N GLN A 61 -9.48 11.61 1.21
CA GLN A 61 -8.43 12.44 0.61
C GLN A 61 -8.09 11.87 -0.77
N GLY A 62 -7.18 12.48 -1.47
CA GLY A 62 -6.79 11.99 -2.79
C GLY A 62 -7.70 12.44 -3.92
N SER A 63 -7.69 11.73 -5.01
CA SER A 63 -8.28 12.14 -6.28
C SER A 63 -9.75 11.73 -6.47
N GLY A 64 -10.34 11.04 -5.54
CA GLY A 64 -11.76 10.66 -5.64
C GLY A 64 -12.05 9.24 -5.20
N THR A 65 -12.76 8.49 -6.01
CA THR A 65 -13.17 7.13 -5.67
C THR A 65 -12.18 6.13 -6.23
N GLY A 66 -11.52 5.39 -5.34
CA GLY A 66 -10.58 4.35 -5.71
C GLY A 66 -9.38 4.89 -6.48
N ASP A 67 -8.36 5.36 -5.78
CA ASP A 67 -7.19 5.95 -6.44
C ASP A 67 -6.35 4.86 -7.09
N ASN A 68 -5.57 4.13 -6.36
CA ASN A 68 -4.76 3.07 -6.93
C ASN A 68 -5.12 1.70 -6.35
N CYS A 69 -4.88 0.66 -7.14
CA CYS A 69 -4.90 -0.69 -6.58
C CYS A 69 -3.68 -0.94 -5.70
N PHE A 70 -2.59 -0.28 -6.03
CA PHE A 70 -1.32 -0.48 -5.36
C PHE A 70 -0.50 0.80 -5.42
N GLU A 71 -0.18 1.36 -4.29
CA GLU A 71 0.76 2.45 -4.14
C GLU A 71 2.02 1.95 -3.43
N THR A 72 3.17 2.43 -3.86
CA THR A 72 4.44 2.03 -3.26
C THR A 72 5.37 3.21 -3.15
N ASP A 73 5.56 3.64 -1.94
CA ASP A 73 6.48 4.71 -1.63
C ASP A 73 7.76 4.20 -0.97
N GLY A 74 8.82 4.90 -1.24
CA GLY A 74 10.10 4.62 -0.62
C GLY A 74 10.19 5.17 0.80
N ALA A 75 11.37 5.20 1.33
CA ALA A 75 11.61 5.78 2.64
C ALA A 75 11.46 7.30 2.59
N GLU A 76 10.32 7.79 3.01
CA GLU A 76 10.04 9.22 3.11
C GLU A 76 10.53 9.80 4.44
N GLY A 77 10.78 11.11 4.44
CA GLY A 77 11.14 11.85 5.64
C GLY A 77 12.49 11.48 6.26
N CYS A 78 13.19 10.54 5.70
CA CYS A 78 14.58 10.30 6.07
C CYS A 78 15.43 11.44 5.54
N THR A 79 16.19 12.07 6.40
CA THR A 79 17.28 12.91 5.93
C THR A 79 18.13 12.04 5.03
N TYR A 80 18.12 12.34 3.76
CA TYR A 80 18.86 11.55 2.78
C TYR A 80 20.33 11.54 3.18
N GLN A 81 20.74 10.48 3.78
CA GLN A 81 22.15 10.17 3.84
C GLN A 81 22.48 9.51 2.51
N PRO A 82 23.43 10.03 1.77
CA PRO A 82 23.81 9.39 0.53
C PRO A 82 24.26 7.98 0.86
N VAL A 83 23.37 7.06 0.66
CA VAL A 83 23.66 5.64 0.85
C VAL A 83 24.49 5.28 -0.36
N THR A 84 25.75 5.09 -0.11
CA THR A 84 26.69 4.66 -1.13
C THR A 84 26.49 3.19 -1.53
N SER A 85 25.42 2.59 -1.08
CA SER A 85 25.10 1.22 -1.43
C SER A 85 23.67 1.13 -1.95
N ALA A 86 23.48 0.23 -2.84
CA ALA A 86 22.21 -0.13 -3.44
C ALA A 86 21.17 -0.68 -2.46
N VAL A 87 21.13 -0.14 -1.28
CA VAL A 87 20.20 -0.51 -0.22
C VAL A 87 19.00 0.42 -0.21
N MET A 88 18.97 1.38 -1.10
CA MET A 88 17.69 2.01 -1.37
C MET A 88 16.76 0.90 -1.82
N PRO A 89 15.74 0.60 -1.05
CA PRO A 89 14.77 -0.33 -1.55
C PRO A 89 14.26 0.23 -2.88
N THR A 90 14.46 -0.53 -3.88
CA THR A 90 13.84 -0.30 -5.17
C THR A 90 12.33 -0.54 -5.10
N LEU A 91 11.85 -0.70 -3.91
CA LEU A 91 10.43 -0.78 -3.59
C LEU A 91 9.97 0.63 -3.30
N GLY A 92 9.03 1.08 -4.02
CA GLY A 92 8.40 2.32 -3.76
C GLY A 92 8.86 3.46 -4.64
N THR A 93 9.39 3.18 -5.73
CA THR A 93 9.58 4.16 -6.78
C THR A 93 9.07 3.60 -8.06
N THR A 94 7.85 3.62 -8.22
CA THR A 94 7.27 3.43 -9.55
C THR A 94 6.59 4.68 -9.98
#